data_9242513cbdcd22e1f75068a82e82f75f
#
_entry.id   9242513cbdcd22e1f75068a82e82f75f
#
_cell.length_a   1.000
_cell.length_b   1.000
_cell.length_c   1.000
_cell.angle_alpha   90.00
_cell.angle_beta   90.00
_cell.angle_gamma   90.00
#
_symmetry.space_group_name_H-M   'P 1'
#
loop_
_entity.id
_entity.type
_entity.pdbx_description
1 polymer ?
#
loop_
_entity_poly.entity_id
_entity_poly.type
_entity_poly.pdbx_seq_one_letter_code
_entity_poly.pdbx_strand_id
1 'polypeptide(L)'
;VLSINGGSRKLRAGAKLEAMNDLQELVARSPQLFPYSMDLGSDSVSFIELAKADYEKASFLDPRVLSPQTRARSLPWAEIARAIDAAQLKERLGFIFHIGHVGSTLLSRLIGAHSCALSLREPMLLRGFAQLKNEPRLAPAAWGSDGFETRLTRTLQLFSRTFEERELPVVKASSFVSELSETLLSRASSPKAIMMFVSPESYIATILGGPNSRQEAKVLTPGRLQRLQRRVGCEPWRAERLSEGETLALAWACEMSALAQAAESSAARLLHVDFDQFLINPSSLLDILRHFDIDATAAEAQAILEGPDMRRYSKAPEYAYDAALRLQVLKEARALHAAEIHRGLAWLDRAANKWPVIGRAIALSHMPHRRA
;
A
#
# COMPACT_ATOMS: atom_id res chain seq x y z
N VAL A 1 60.35 0.58 30.11
CA VAL A 1 59.24 -0.16 29.47
C VAL A 1 58.13 0.85 29.18
N LEU A 2 58.12 1.40 27.96
CA LEU A 2 57.14 2.39 27.51
C LEU A 2 55.90 1.68 26.93
N SER A 3 54.74 2.05 27.47
CA SER A 3 53.41 1.59 27.13
C SER A 3 53.02 1.95 25.68
N ILE A 4 52.91 0.94 24.81
CA ILE A 4 52.36 1.10 23.42
C ILE A 4 50.97 0.44 23.41
N ASN A 5 49.99 0.98 24.15
CA ASN A 5 48.61 0.47 24.12
C ASN A 5 47.51 1.54 23.94
N GLY A 6 47.89 2.81 23.71
CA GLY A 6 46.89 3.89 23.52
C GLY A 6 46.47 4.14 22.07
N GLY A 7 47.32 3.82 21.08
CA GLY A 7 47.06 4.14 19.67
C GLY A 7 46.06 3.22 18.97
N SER A 8 46.10 1.93 19.26
CA SER A 8 45.24 0.94 18.60
C SER A 8 43.77 1.03 19.00
N ARG A 9 43.46 1.48 20.21
CA ARG A 9 42.06 1.71 20.69
C ARG A 9 41.45 2.97 20.07
N LYS A 10 42.24 4.06 19.92
CA LYS A 10 41.77 5.31 19.29
C LYS A 10 41.56 5.16 17.80
N LEU A 11 42.42 4.42 17.08
CA LEU A 11 42.23 4.12 15.65
C LEU A 11 41.03 3.23 15.40
N ARG A 12 40.78 2.22 16.23
CA ARG A 12 39.59 1.38 16.13
C ARG A 12 38.30 2.13 16.48
N ALA A 13 38.34 3.05 17.46
CA ALA A 13 37.21 3.90 17.80
C ALA A 13 36.89 4.93 16.71
N GLY A 14 37.92 5.53 16.08
CA GLY A 14 37.74 6.43 14.95
C GLY A 14 37.14 5.76 13.74
N ALA A 15 37.67 4.63 13.29
CA ALA A 15 37.15 3.87 12.16
C ALA A 15 35.73 3.35 12.43
N LYS A 16 35.39 2.98 13.68
CA LYS A 16 34.05 2.59 14.07
C LYS A 16 33.08 3.79 14.07
N LEU A 17 33.55 4.98 14.43
CA LEU A 17 32.75 6.20 14.42
C LEU A 17 32.51 6.69 12.99
N GLU A 18 33.51 6.63 12.11
CA GLU A 18 33.37 6.93 10.69
C GLU A 18 32.40 5.96 10.00
N ALA A 19 32.56 4.65 10.19
CA ALA A 19 31.65 3.65 9.64
C ALA A 19 30.20 3.80 10.19
N MET A 20 30.05 4.30 11.41
CA MET A 20 28.74 4.58 12.00
C MET A 20 28.12 5.85 11.44
N ASN A 21 28.91 6.89 11.16
CA ASN A 21 28.47 8.12 10.49
C ASN A 21 28.08 7.83 9.05
N ASP A 22 28.86 7.05 8.32
CA ASP A 22 28.54 6.60 6.96
C ASP A 22 27.23 5.82 6.90
N LEU A 23 26.99 4.95 7.89
CA LEU A 23 25.74 4.20 7.96
C LEU A 23 24.54 5.10 8.29
N GLN A 24 24.70 6.08 9.18
CA GLN A 24 23.65 7.05 9.50
C GLN A 24 23.31 7.91 8.29
N GLU A 25 24.31 8.36 7.53
CA GLU A 25 24.10 9.10 6.29
C GLU A 25 23.39 8.24 5.24
N LEU A 26 23.79 6.98 5.10
CA LEU A 26 23.14 6.03 4.19
C LEU A 26 21.67 5.80 4.57
N VAL A 27 21.40 5.57 5.86
CA VAL A 27 20.03 5.43 6.37
C VAL A 27 19.19 6.67 6.11
N ALA A 28 19.77 7.84 6.29
CA ALA A 28 19.03 9.09 6.17
C ALA A 28 18.81 9.52 4.71
N ARG A 29 19.73 9.25 3.79
CA ARG A 29 19.72 9.84 2.46
C ARG A 29 19.48 8.87 1.32
N SER A 30 19.83 7.59 1.47
CA SER A 30 19.78 6.65 0.36
C SER A 30 18.50 5.81 0.35
N PRO A 31 17.70 5.87 -0.73
CA PRO A 31 16.59 4.95 -0.93
C PRO A 31 17.05 3.51 -1.18
N GLN A 32 18.33 3.30 -1.51
CA GLN A 32 18.89 1.95 -1.69
C GLN A 32 18.80 1.11 -0.42
N LEU A 33 18.87 1.74 0.76
CA LEU A 33 18.68 1.06 2.02
C LEU A 33 17.20 1.12 2.42
N PHE A 34 16.42 0.17 1.91
CA PHE A 34 14.97 0.15 2.07
C PHE A 34 14.56 -0.43 3.44
N PRO A 35 13.73 0.29 4.25
CA PRO A 35 13.21 -0.23 5.51
C PRO A 35 12.14 -1.30 5.24
N TYR A 36 12.48 -2.55 5.50
CA TYR A 36 11.70 -3.70 5.04
C TYR A 36 10.71 -4.22 6.08
N SER A 37 11.16 -4.51 7.28
CA SER A 37 10.33 -5.05 8.37
C SER A 37 10.77 -4.55 9.73
N MET A 38 9.88 -4.59 10.73
CA MET A 38 10.21 -4.29 12.12
C MET A 38 10.20 -5.55 12.97
N ASP A 39 11.08 -5.59 13.95
CA ASP A 39 11.08 -6.55 15.04
C ASP A 39 10.67 -5.83 16.33
N LEU A 40 9.51 -6.19 16.85
CA LEU A 40 8.96 -5.60 18.07
C LEU A 40 9.71 -6.03 19.33
N GLY A 41 10.32 -7.23 19.32
CA GLY A 41 11.04 -7.76 20.47
C GLY A 41 12.37 -7.05 20.70
N SER A 42 13.12 -6.75 19.64
CA SER A 42 14.40 -6.04 19.69
C SER A 42 14.29 -4.54 19.42
N ASP A 43 13.07 -4.01 19.22
CA ASP A 43 12.82 -2.61 18.85
C ASP A 43 13.69 -2.13 17.69
N SER A 44 13.73 -2.91 16.61
CA SER A 44 14.60 -2.68 15.47
C SER A 44 13.88 -2.76 14.12
N VAL A 45 14.50 -2.23 13.09
CA VAL A 45 14.06 -2.33 11.70
C VAL A 45 15.12 -3.04 10.88
N SER A 46 14.68 -4.03 10.13
CA SER A 46 15.52 -4.67 9.11
C SER A 46 15.43 -3.87 7.81
N PHE A 47 16.60 -3.50 7.29
CA PHE A 47 16.75 -2.87 5.99
C PHE A 47 17.29 -3.86 4.99
N ILE A 48 16.88 -3.73 3.73
CA ILE A 48 17.42 -4.48 2.59
C ILE A 48 18.02 -3.52 1.56
N GLU A 49 19.02 -3.97 0.85
CA GLU A 49 19.65 -3.18 -0.22
C GLU A 49 18.88 -3.43 -1.53
N LEU A 50 18.37 -2.35 -2.14
CA LEU A 50 17.65 -2.37 -3.42
C LEU A 50 18.20 -1.27 -4.34
N ALA A 51 18.59 -1.62 -5.56
CA ALA A 51 18.88 -0.66 -6.60
C ALA A 51 17.58 -0.08 -7.20
N LYS A 52 17.63 1.04 -7.92
CA LYS A 52 16.45 1.63 -8.58
C LYS A 52 15.73 0.62 -9.48
N ALA A 53 16.49 -0.17 -10.23
CA ALA A 53 15.94 -1.22 -11.08
C ALA A 53 15.17 -2.32 -10.31
N ASP A 54 15.51 -2.58 -9.05
CA ASP A 54 14.78 -3.53 -8.21
C ASP A 54 13.39 -2.99 -7.85
N TYR A 55 13.28 -1.69 -7.55
CA TYR A 55 11.98 -1.04 -7.35
C TYR A 55 11.12 -1.06 -8.61
N GLU A 56 11.70 -0.80 -9.77
CA GLU A 56 10.99 -0.82 -11.05
C GLU A 56 10.47 -2.21 -11.38
N LYS A 57 11.29 -3.25 -11.18
CA LYS A 57 10.97 -4.64 -11.48
C LYS A 57 9.98 -5.24 -10.48
N ALA A 58 10.14 -4.96 -9.18
CA ALA A 58 9.35 -5.59 -8.12
C ALA A 58 7.86 -5.31 -8.27
N SER A 59 7.02 -6.34 -8.31
CA SER A 59 5.56 -6.19 -8.21
C SER A 59 5.12 -5.86 -6.79
N PHE A 60 5.95 -6.22 -5.79
CA PHE A 60 5.70 -6.02 -4.37
C PHE A 60 7.01 -5.91 -3.60
N LEU A 61 7.08 -5.04 -2.60
CA LEU A 61 8.20 -4.90 -1.66
C LEU A 61 7.94 -5.74 -0.40
N ASP A 62 7.67 -7.03 -0.59
CA ASP A 62 7.40 -8.03 0.42
C ASP A 62 8.36 -9.25 0.24
N PRO A 63 8.18 -10.41 0.87
CA PRO A 63 9.13 -11.53 0.73
C PRO A 63 9.47 -11.95 -0.71
N ARG A 64 8.66 -11.56 -1.70
CA ARG A 64 8.91 -11.85 -3.12
C ARG A 64 10.04 -11.02 -3.74
N VAL A 65 10.45 -9.91 -3.12
CA VAL A 65 11.59 -9.10 -3.57
C VAL A 65 12.92 -9.69 -3.10
N LEU A 66 12.88 -10.57 -2.09
CA LEU A 66 14.09 -11.17 -1.53
C LEU A 66 14.68 -12.24 -2.44
N SER A 67 16.00 -12.25 -2.51
CA SER A 67 16.79 -13.28 -3.19
C SER A 67 17.89 -13.78 -2.24
N PRO A 68 18.57 -14.90 -2.54
CA PRO A 68 19.71 -15.37 -1.73
C PRO A 68 20.85 -14.34 -1.65
N GLN A 69 20.92 -13.39 -2.59
CA GLN A 69 21.93 -12.33 -2.65
C GLN A 69 21.50 -11.05 -1.94
N THR A 70 20.23 -10.97 -1.49
CA THR A 70 19.73 -9.77 -0.81
C THR A 70 20.50 -9.53 0.49
N ARG A 71 21.17 -8.39 0.57
CA ARG A 71 21.83 -7.95 1.79
C ARG A 71 20.82 -7.31 2.74
N ALA A 72 20.85 -7.74 3.98
CA ALA A 72 19.99 -7.20 5.02
C ALA A 72 20.81 -6.72 6.22
N ARG A 73 20.33 -5.64 6.86
CA ARG A 73 20.90 -5.09 8.11
C ARG A 73 19.78 -4.75 9.07
N SER A 74 19.97 -5.01 10.35
CA SER A 74 19.01 -4.59 11.37
C SER A 74 19.60 -3.43 12.18
N LEU A 75 18.78 -2.39 12.40
CA LEU A 75 19.15 -1.18 13.15
C LEU A 75 18.10 -0.89 14.21
N PRO A 76 18.53 -0.56 15.45
CA PRO A 76 17.62 -0.09 16.49
C PRO A 76 16.89 1.18 16.10
N TRP A 77 15.63 1.32 16.49
CA TRP A 77 14.85 2.54 16.22
C TRP A 77 15.54 3.81 16.73
N ALA A 78 16.26 3.73 17.86
CA ALA A 78 17.01 4.86 18.41
C ALA A 78 18.12 5.36 17.47
N GLU A 79 18.78 4.47 16.72
CA GLU A 79 19.80 4.85 15.74
C GLU A 79 19.16 5.45 14.49
N ILE A 80 18.07 4.86 14.03
CA ILE A 80 17.28 5.36 12.89
C ILE A 80 16.76 6.77 13.19
N ALA A 81 16.19 6.99 14.38
CA ALA A 81 15.70 8.30 14.79
C ALA A 81 16.80 9.36 14.76
N ARG A 82 17.99 9.05 15.30
CA ARG A 82 19.12 9.97 15.26
C ARG A 82 19.57 10.32 13.84
N ALA A 83 19.60 9.33 12.92
CA ALA A 83 19.96 9.56 11.53
C ALA A 83 18.93 10.46 10.82
N ILE A 84 17.63 10.21 11.03
CA ILE A 84 16.54 11.00 10.46
C ILE A 84 16.58 12.44 10.98
N ASP A 85 16.79 12.64 12.30
CA ASP A 85 16.85 13.95 12.93
C ASP A 85 18.06 14.75 12.44
N ALA A 86 19.22 14.12 12.34
CA ALA A 86 20.44 14.76 11.83
C ALA A 86 20.28 15.22 10.37
N ALA A 87 19.57 14.44 9.54
CA ALA A 87 19.31 14.78 8.15
C ALA A 87 18.06 15.66 7.94
N GLN A 88 17.30 15.94 8.99
CA GLN A 88 16.05 16.71 8.95
C GLN A 88 15.08 16.18 7.88
N LEU A 89 14.95 14.86 7.75
CA LEU A 89 14.06 14.25 6.78
C LEU A 89 12.61 14.69 7.00
N LYS A 90 11.94 15.02 5.90
CA LYS A 90 10.52 15.40 5.91
C LYS A 90 9.67 14.30 5.29
N GLU A 91 8.41 14.23 5.68
CA GLU A 91 7.41 13.43 4.98
C GLU A 91 7.03 14.15 3.67
N ARG A 92 7.28 13.50 2.55
CA ARG A 92 6.88 13.93 1.21
C ARG A 92 6.58 12.70 0.37
N LEU A 93 5.32 12.26 0.36
CA LEU A 93 4.91 11.07 -0.38
C LEU A 93 3.41 11.09 -0.72
N GLY A 94 3.03 10.34 -1.74
CA GLY A 94 1.64 10.08 -2.10
C GLY A 94 1.24 8.65 -1.79
N PHE A 95 -0.08 8.36 -1.80
CA PHE A 95 -0.59 7.01 -1.53
C PHE A 95 -1.53 6.53 -2.63
N ILE A 96 -1.51 5.21 -2.86
CA ILE A 96 -2.56 4.47 -3.58
C ILE A 96 -3.16 3.50 -2.58
N PHE A 97 -4.37 3.79 -2.10
CA PHE A 97 -5.19 2.87 -1.33
C PHE A 97 -6.11 2.09 -2.26
N HIS A 98 -6.40 0.84 -1.92
CA HIS A 98 -7.21 -0.02 -2.77
C HIS A 98 -7.84 -1.18 -1.99
N ILE A 99 -8.92 -1.73 -2.53
CA ILE A 99 -9.66 -2.85 -1.91
C ILE A 99 -9.13 -4.24 -2.27
N GLY A 100 -8.03 -4.33 -3.04
CA GLY A 100 -7.52 -5.59 -3.61
C GLY A 100 -8.18 -5.96 -4.93
N HIS A 101 -7.44 -6.65 -5.81
CA HIS A 101 -7.92 -7.14 -7.13
C HIS A 101 -8.50 -6.06 -8.07
N VAL A 102 -8.06 -4.83 -7.95
CA VAL A 102 -8.56 -3.64 -8.67
C VAL A 102 -7.48 -2.96 -9.52
N GLY A 103 -6.53 -3.71 -10.07
CA GLY A 103 -5.51 -3.19 -10.96
C GLY A 103 -4.52 -2.19 -10.34
N SER A 104 -4.48 -2.05 -9.02
CA SER A 104 -3.62 -1.09 -8.34
C SER A 104 -2.13 -1.29 -8.61
N THR A 105 -1.68 -2.52 -8.90
CA THR A 105 -0.29 -2.78 -9.31
C THR A 105 -0.02 -2.23 -10.71
N LEU A 106 -0.98 -2.33 -11.64
CA LEU A 106 -0.86 -1.71 -12.96
C LEU A 106 -0.74 -0.19 -12.81
N LEU A 107 -1.68 0.46 -12.12
CA LEU A 107 -1.62 1.92 -11.94
C LEU A 107 -0.32 2.37 -11.27
N SER A 108 0.14 1.64 -10.25
CA SER A 108 1.41 1.93 -9.57
C SER A 108 2.63 1.79 -10.50
N ARG A 109 2.61 0.84 -11.45
CA ARG A 109 3.65 0.71 -12.50
C ARG A 109 3.59 1.87 -13.48
N LEU A 110 2.41 2.23 -13.95
CA LEU A 110 2.23 3.36 -14.88
C LEU A 110 2.70 4.68 -14.26
N ILE A 111 2.38 4.95 -13.00
CA ILE A 111 2.91 6.12 -12.28
C ILE A 111 4.42 6.04 -12.15
N GLY A 112 4.96 4.89 -11.72
CA GLY A 112 6.41 4.69 -11.56
C GLY A 112 7.20 4.67 -12.87
N ALA A 113 6.56 4.60 -14.03
CA ALA A 113 7.21 4.76 -15.33
C ALA A 113 7.51 6.23 -15.67
N HIS A 114 6.90 7.20 -14.97
CA HIS A 114 7.25 8.61 -15.10
C HIS A 114 8.52 8.95 -14.32
N SER A 115 9.43 9.70 -14.94
CA SER A 115 10.77 10.01 -14.39
C SER A 115 10.74 10.81 -13.07
N CYS A 116 9.61 11.43 -12.74
CA CYS A 116 9.41 12.18 -11.49
C CYS A 116 8.66 11.37 -10.43
N ALA A 117 8.55 10.05 -10.55
CA ALA A 117 7.87 9.20 -9.58
C ALA A 117 8.72 7.99 -9.17
N LEU A 118 8.72 7.70 -7.87
CA LEU A 118 9.28 6.45 -7.32
C LEU A 118 8.14 5.61 -6.74
N SER A 119 7.85 4.48 -7.36
CA SER A 119 6.75 3.62 -6.92
C SER A 119 7.19 2.63 -5.84
N LEU A 120 6.61 2.74 -4.64
CA LEU A 120 6.82 1.83 -3.50
C LEU A 120 5.61 0.90 -3.36
N ARG A 121 5.73 -0.34 -3.85
CA ARG A 121 4.60 -1.27 -3.97
C ARG A 121 4.49 -2.22 -2.79
N GLU A 122 3.51 -2.00 -1.94
CA GLU A 122 3.15 -2.80 -0.76
C GLU A 122 4.29 -3.01 0.25
N PRO A 123 4.91 -1.93 0.77
CA PRO A 123 5.95 -2.04 1.79
C PRO A 123 5.47 -2.82 3.01
N MET A 124 6.23 -3.85 3.41
CA MET A 124 5.87 -4.72 4.54
C MET A 124 5.73 -3.96 5.86
N LEU A 125 6.53 -2.92 6.05
CA LEU A 125 6.53 -2.14 7.29
C LEU A 125 5.17 -1.51 7.58
N LEU A 126 4.46 -0.99 6.56
CA LEU A 126 3.10 -0.46 6.72
C LEU A 126 2.08 -1.53 7.13
N ARG A 127 2.25 -2.77 6.68
CA ARG A 127 1.38 -3.88 7.11
C ARG A 127 1.55 -4.15 8.61
N GLY A 128 2.77 -4.04 9.12
CA GLY A 128 3.05 -4.13 10.55
C GLY A 128 2.32 -3.05 11.35
N PHE A 129 2.37 -1.80 10.90
CA PHE A 129 1.62 -0.71 11.54
C PHE A 129 0.11 -0.89 11.45
N ALA A 130 -0.43 -1.37 10.33
CA ALA A 130 -1.85 -1.67 10.21
C ALA A 130 -2.27 -2.79 11.18
N GLN A 131 -1.42 -3.79 11.41
CA GLN A 131 -1.67 -4.82 12.41
C GLN A 131 -1.64 -4.24 13.83
N LEU A 132 -0.65 -3.42 14.17
CA LEU A 132 -0.58 -2.76 15.48
C LEU A 132 -1.78 -1.85 15.76
N LYS A 133 -2.28 -1.13 14.74
CA LYS A 133 -3.52 -0.35 14.87
C LYS A 133 -4.74 -1.24 15.15
N ASN A 134 -4.81 -2.39 14.49
CA ASN A 134 -5.89 -3.35 14.70
C ASN A 134 -5.78 -4.10 16.03
N GLU A 135 -4.56 -4.32 16.51
CA GLU A 135 -4.25 -5.07 17.73
C GLU A 135 -3.23 -4.29 18.58
N PRO A 136 -3.64 -3.19 19.24
CA PRO A 136 -2.72 -2.32 19.99
C PRO A 136 -1.92 -3.04 21.10
N ARG A 137 -2.48 -4.14 21.63
CA ARG A 137 -1.81 -5.00 22.63
C ARG A 137 -0.50 -5.63 22.14
N LEU A 138 -0.29 -5.70 20.82
CA LEU A 138 0.94 -6.21 20.23
C LEU A 138 2.09 -5.18 20.29
N ALA A 139 1.78 -3.91 20.49
CA ALA A 139 2.80 -2.87 20.64
C ALA A 139 3.59 -3.10 21.96
N PRO A 140 4.93 -3.01 21.93
CA PRO A 140 5.72 -3.12 23.15
C PRO A 140 5.35 -2.04 24.17
N ALA A 141 5.22 -2.43 25.44
CA ALA A 141 4.92 -1.47 26.52
C ALA A 141 5.97 -0.34 26.62
N ALA A 142 7.22 -0.64 26.27
CA ALA A 142 8.32 0.33 26.23
C ALA A 142 8.13 1.46 25.20
N TRP A 143 7.20 1.32 24.25
CA TRP A 143 6.89 2.39 23.28
C TRP A 143 6.16 3.58 23.91
N GLY A 144 5.48 3.39 25.04
CA GLY A 144 4.64 4.42 25.64
C GLY A 144 3.45 4.83 24.74
N SER A 145 2.77 5.92 25.12
CA SER A 145 1.59 6.43 24.39
C SER A 145 1.89 6.85 22.97
N ASP A 146 3.05 7.43 22.70
CA ASP A 146 3.40 8.08 21.44
C ASP A 146 4.26 7.21 20.52
N GLY A 147 4.62 6.01 20.99
CA GLY A 147 5.57 5.16 20.30
C GLY A 147 5.13 4.67 18.93
N PHE A 148 3.83 4.42 18.77
CA PHE A 148 3.24 4.08 17.47
C PHE A 148 3.37 5.23 16.46
N GLU A 149 2.90 6.42 16.83
CA GLU A 149 2.91 7.60 15.94
C GLU A 149 4.34 8.05 15.62
N THR A 150 5.23 8.02 16.60
CA THR A 150 6.65 8.34 16.40
C THR A 150 7.29 7.42 15.38
N ARG A 151 7.12 6.10 15.49
CA ARG A 151 7.72 5.13 14.57
C ARG A 151 7.07 5.14 13.20
N LEU A 152 5.75 5.35 13.13
CA LEU A 152 5.06 5.57 11.86
C LEU A 152 5.61 6.80 11.15
N THR A 153 5.77 7.93 11.85
CA THR A 153 6.39 9.15 11.30
C THR A 153 7.77 8.87 10.73
N ARG A 154 8.64 8.22 11.51
CA ARG A 154 9.99 7.85 11.05
C ARG A 154 9.98 6.94 9.83
N THR A 155 9.03 6.00 9.78
CA THR A 155 8.85 5.11 8.62
C THR A 155 8.47 5.91 7.37
N LEU A 156 7.54 6.85 7.48
CA LEU A 156 7.11 7.67 6.35
C LEU A 156 8.23 8.62 5.88
N GLN A 157 9.02 9.16 6.80
CA GLN A 157 10.23 9.92 6.46
C GLN A 157 11.24 9.05 5.69
N LEU A 158 11.46 7.79 6.10
CA LEU A 158 12.32 6.87 5.37
C LEU A 158 11.77 6.51 3.98
N PHE A 159 10.46 6.37 3.82
CA PHE A 159 9.84 6.15 2.51
C PHE A 159 9.87 7.38 1.60
N SER A 160 10.10 8.56 2.18
CA SER A 160 10.19 9.82 1.42
C SER A 160 11.55 10.03 0.74
N ARG A 161 12.52 9.13 0.94
CA ARG A 161 13.82 9.18 0.26
C ARG A 161 13.68 8.75 -1.20
N THR A 162 14.41 9.42 -2.08
CA THR A 162 14.36 9.21 -3.54
C THR A 162 15.75 9.11 -4.13
N PHE A 163 15.88 8.58 -5.34
CA PHE A 163 17.12 8.54 -6.08
C PHE A 163 17.43 9.90 -6.69
N GLU A 164 16.37 10.63 -7.11
CA GLU A 164 16.46 11.97 -7.68
C GLU A 164 15.60 12.93 -6.87
N GLU A 165 16.03 14.17 -6.67
CA GLU A 165 15.31 15.17 -5.86
C GLU A 165 13.90 15.47 -6.38
N ARG A 166 13.73 15.43 -7.71
CA ARG A 166 12.44 15.67 -8.38
C ARG A 166 11.43 14.52 -8.22
N GLU A 167 11.87 13.33 -7.83
CA GLU A 167 10.96 12.19 -7.67
C GLU A 167 10.02 12.39 -6.49
N LEU A 168 8.76 11.99 -6.66
CA LEU A 168 7.80 11.81 -5.59
C LEU A 168 7.64 10.31 -5.31
N PRO A 169 7.91 9.85 -4.07
CA PRO A 169 7.55 8.50 -3.69
C PRO A 169 6.03 8.35 -3.63
N VAL A 170 5.51 7.37 -4.36
CA VAL A 170 4.09 7.00 -4.32
C VAL A 170 3.96 5.60 -3.76
N VAL A 171 3.43 5.50 -2.55
CA VAL A 171 3.28 4.26 -1.83
C VAL A 171 1.96 3.60 -2.22
N LYS A 172 2.02 2.52 -2.97
CA LYS A 172 0.87 1.62 -3.15
C LYS A 172 0.77 0.76 -1.89
N ALA A 173 -0.17 1.08 -1.02
CA ALA A 173 -0.43 0.31 0.19
C ALA A 173 -1.09 -1.05 -0.15
N SER A 174 -0.89 -2.09 0.64
CA SER A 174 -1.72 -3.30 0.50
C SER A 174 -3.15 -3.02 0.98
N SER A 175 -4.15 -3.79 0.52
CA SER A 175 -5.54 -3.57 0.93
C SER A 175 -5.73 -3.63 2.45
N PHE A 176 -4.95 -4.44 3.17
CA PHE A 176 -4.97 -4.50 4.62
C PHE A 176 -4.59 -3.15 5.29
N VAL A 177 -3.82 -2.31 4.61
CA VAL A 177 -3.41 -0.98 5.09
C VAL A 177 -4.53 0.06 4.95
N SER A 178 -5.68 -0.28 4.34
CA SER A 178 -6.88 0.58 4.34
C SER A 178 -7.28 1.04 5.76
N GLU A 179 -7.00 0.24 6.78
CA GLU A 179 -7.22 0.60 8.20
C GLU A 179 -6.37 1.78 8.68
N LEU A 180 -5.24 2.06 8.02
CA LEU A 180 -4.39 3.22 8.31
C LEU A 180 -4.74 4.44 7.47
N SER A 181 -5.62 4.32 6.46
CA SER A 181 -5.84 5.40 5.48
C SER A 181 -6.20 6.73 6.12
N GLU A 182 -7.09 6.74 7.11
CA GLU A 182 -7.43 7.95 7.87
C GLU A 182 -6.22 8.54 8.60
N THR A 183 -5.46 7.71 9.34
CA THR A 183 -4.24 8.12 10.06
C THR A 183 -3.20 8.69 9.10
N LEU A 184 -3.01 8.04 7.93
CA LEU A 184 -2.03 8.47 6.94
C LEU A 184 -2.45 9.78 6.26
N LEU A 185 -3.75 9.97 6.00
CA LEU A 185 -4.28 11.18 5.36
C LEU A 185 -4.41 12.36 6.32
N SER A 186 -4.53 12.14 7.62
CA SER A 186 -4.59 13.20 8.64
C SER A 186 -3.23 13.80 9.00
N ARG A 187 -2.13 13.34 8.39
CA ARG A 187 -0.78 13.82 8.67
C ARG A 187 -0.59 15.30 8.31
N ALA A 188 0.27 15.99 9.06
CA ALA A 188 0.60 17.39 8.81
C ALA A 188 1.24 17.65 7.44
N SER A 189 1.91 16.63 6.86
CA SER A 189 2.43 16.66 5.48
C SER A 189 1.33 16.74 4.42
N SER A 190 0.07 16.53 4.81
CA SER A 190 -1.10 16.60 3.94
C SER A 190 -0.96 15.79 2.63
N PRO A 191 -0.63 14.51 2.68
CA PRO A 191 -0.36 13.71 1.49
C PRO A 191 -1.58 13.62 0.59
N LYS A 192 -1.35 13.63 -0.72
CA LYS A 192 -2.37 13.30 -1.72
C LYS A 192 -2.49 11.81 -1.88
N ALA A 193 -3.68 11.32 -2.19
CA ALA A 193 -3.89 9.90 -2.40
C ALA A 193 -4.91 9.59 -3.49
N ILE A 194 -4.82 8.35 -3.99
CA ILE A 194 -5.80 7.73 -4.87
C ILE A 194 -6.50 6.62 -4.09
N MET A 195 -7.81 6.54 -4.22
CA MET A 195 -8.60 5.40 -3.77
C MET A 195 -9.08 4.60 -4.96
N MET A 196 -8.55 3.39 -5.12
CA MET A 196 -8.89 2.48 -6.22
C MET A 196 -9.88 1.42 -5.79
N PHE A 197 -10.92 1.28 -6.58
CA PHE A 197 -11.98 0.29 -6.37
C PHE A 197 -12.55 -0.21 -7.70
N VAL A 198 -13.48 -1.13 -7.62
CA VAL A 198 -14.43 -1.53 -8.67
C VAL A 198 -15.79 -1.71 -8.00
N SER A 199 -16.86 -1.79 -8.79
CA SER A 199 -18.20 -2.12 -8.28
C SER A 199 -18.19 -3.42 -7.49
N PRO A 200 -19.12 -3.60 -6.52
CA PRO A 200 -19.25 -4.86 -5.78
C PRO A 200 -19.37 -6.08 -6.68
N GLU A 201 -20.16 -5.97 -7.74
CA GLU A 201 -20.35 -7.05 -8.73
C GLU A 201 -19.03 -7.43 -9.41
N SER A 202 -18.30 -6.44 -9.95
CA SER A 202 -17.00 -6.67 -10.59
C SER A 202 -15.97 -7.25 -9.63
N TYR A 203 -15.98 -6.83 -8.36
CA TYR A 203 -15.10 -7.38 -7.33
C TYR A 203 -15.38 -8.86 -7.08
N ILE A 204 -16.64 -9.21 -6.82
CA ILE A 204 -17.06 -10.59 -6.57
C ILE A 204 -16.74 -11.47 -7.79
N ALA A 205 -17.12 -11.03 -8.99
CA ALA A 205 -16.85 -11.75 -10.23
C ALA A 205 -15.35 -11.97 -10.46
N THR A 206 -14.51 -10.94 -10.23
CA THR A 206 -13.05 -11.02 -10.39
C THR A 206 -12.45 -12.11 -9.49
N ILE A 207 -12.89 -12.19 -8.24
CA ILE A 207 -12.32 -13.17 -7.30
C ILE A 207 -12.85 -14.56 -7.57
N LEU A 208 -14.12 -14.72 -7.87
CA LEU A 208 -14.73 -16.01 -8.21
C LEU A 208 -14.12 -16.62 -9.49
N GLY A 209 -13.75 -15.79 -10.46
CA GLY A 209 -13.10 -16.21 -11.70
C GLY A 209 -11.64 -16.67 -11.53
N GLY A 210 -11.00 -16.42 -10.36
CA GLY A 210 -9.59 -16.76 -10.13
C GLY A 210 -9.38 -17.73 -8.97
N PRO A 211 -8.93 -18.97 -9.19
CA PRO A 211 -8.78 -19.95 -8.11
C PRO A 211 -7.83 -19.49 -7.00
N ASN A 212 -6.71 -18.85 -7.35
CA ASN A 212 -5.77 -18.29 -6.37
C ASN A 212 -6.39 -17.13 -5.59
N SER A 213 -7.18 -16.30 -6.26
CA SER A 213 -7.88 -15.16 -5.61
C SER A 213 -8.94 -15.65 -4.63
N ARG A 214 -9.66 -16.73 -4.96
CA ARG A 214 -10.62 -17.38 -4.05
C ARG A 214 -9.93 -17.93 -2.81
N GLN A 215 -8.78 -18.58 -2.97
CA GLN A 215 -8.02 -19.11 -1.83
C GLN A 215 -7.48 -17.97 -0.94
N GLU A 216 -6.93 -16.91 -1.53
CA GLU A 216 -6.49 -15.72 -0.81
C GLU A 216 -7.65 -15.08 -0.02
N ALA A 217 -8.82 -14.94 -0.64
CA ALA A 217 -10.00 -14.38 0.00
C ALA A 217 -10.42 -15.19 1.24
N LYS A 218 -10.42 -16.53 1.16
CA LYS A 218 -10.73 -17.42 2.30
C LYS A 218 -9.76 -17.20 3.47
N VAL A 219 -8.47 -17.14 3.19
CA VAL A 219 -7.43 -16.90 4.22
C VAL A 219 -7.61 -15.54 4.91
N LEU A 220 -8.00 -14.51 4.17
CA LEU A 220 -8.15 -13.15 4.69
C LEU A 220 -9.51 -12.89 5.37
N THR A 221 -10.52 -13.77 5.16
CA THR A 221 -11.88 -13.57 5.67
C THR A 221 -11.97 -13.35 7.18
N PRO A 222 -11.29 -14.13 8.06
CA PRO A 222 -11.41 -13.93 9.51
C PRO A 222 -10.98 -12.52 9.95
N GLY A 223 -9.87 -12.02 9.41
CA GLY A 223 -9.39 -10.68 9.72
C GLY A 223 -10.31 -9.58 9.19
N ARG A 224 -10.87 -9.74 7.99
CA ARG A 224 -11.83 -8.80 7.40
C ARG A 224 -13.13 -8.76 8.18
N LEU A 225 -13.64 -9.92 8.56
CA LEU A 225 -14.82 -10.05 9.40
C LEU A 225 -14.63 -9.29 10.72
N GLN A 226 -13.54 -9.54 11.43
CA GLN A 226 -13.24 -8.88 12.68
C GLN A 226 -13.13 -7.33 12.53
N ARG A 227 -12.48 -6.85 11.46
CA ARG A 227 -12.36 -5.41 11.19
C ARG A 227 -13.71 -4.76 10.89
N LEU A 228 -14.54 -5.40 10.05
CA LEU A 228 -15.85 -4.89 9.72
C LEU A 228 -16.77 -4.92 10.95
N GLN A 229 -16.79 -6.00 11.74
CA GLN A 229 -17.57 -6.10 12.97
C GLN A 229 -17.24 -4.98 13.97
N ARG A 230 -15.97 -4.66 14.15
CA ARG A 230 -15.55 -3.52 14.98
C ARG A 230 -16.11 -2.19 14.46
N ARG A 231 -16.13 -2.01 13.14
CA ARG A 231 -16.59 -0.76 12.51
C ARG A 231 -18.08 -0.57 12.56
N VAL A 232 -18.85 -1.67 12.51
CA VAL A 232 -20.34 -1.63 12.57
C VAL A 232 -20.90 -1.89 13.98
N GLY A 233 -20.07 -2.16 14.98
CA GLY A 233 -20.51 -2.37 16.36
C GLY A 233 -20.96 -3.80 16.65
N CYS A 234 -20.08 -4.79 16.49
CA CYS A 234 -20.25 -6.16 17.01
C CYS A 234 -21.46 -6.94 16.49
N GLU A 235 -21.69 -6.95 15.17
CA GLU A 235 -22.68 -7.85 14.58
C GLU A 235 -22.14 -9.30 14.55
N PRO A 236 -22.95 -10.30 14.92
CA PRO A 236 -22.50 -11.69 15.02
C PRO A 236 -22.48 -12.41 13.67
N TRP A 237 -21.86 -11.85 12.66
CA TRP A 237 -21.60 -12.61 11.43
C TRP A 237 -20.63 -13.75 11.73
N ARG A 238 -20.94 -14.91 11.24
CA ARG A 238 -20.11 -16.09 11.32
C ARG A 238 -19.68 -16.47 9.91
N ALA A 239 -18.38 -16.56 9.66
CA ALA A 239 -17.85 -16.88 8.34
C ALA A 239 -18.44 -18.19 7.77
N GLU A 240 -18.68 -19.18 8.65
CA GLU A 240 -19.20 -20.49 8.28
C GLU A 240 -20.67 -20.46 7.79
N ARG A 241 -21.38 -19.37 8.04
CA ARG A 241 -22.79 -19.17 7.64
C ARG A 241 -22.94 -18.33 6.38
N LEU A 242 -21.85 -17.77 5.88
CA LEU A 242 -21.85 -16.96 4.66
C LEU A 242 -21.56 -17.84 3.45
N SER A 243 -22.30 -17.63 2.36
CA SER A 243 -21.93 -18.20 1.07
C SER A 243 -20.60 -17.58 0.57
N GLU A 244 -20.03 -18.14 -0.47
CA GLU A 244 -18.80 -17.60 -1.03
C GLU A 244 -19.00 -16.15 -1.52
N GLY A 245 -20.10 -15.89 -2.24
CA GLY A 245 -20.45 -14.54 -2.69
C GLY A 245 -20.68 -13.56 -1.55
N GLU A 246 -21.37 -13.97 -0.47
CA GLU A 246 -21.57 -13.13 0.71
C GLU A 246 -20.25 -12.82 1.43
N THR A 247 -19.33 -13.80 1.49
CA THR A 247 -17.98 -13.61 2.04
C THR A 247 -17.19 -12.58 1.24
N LEU A 248 -17.30 -12.59 -0.09
CA LEU A 248 -16.64 -11.62 -0.95
C LEU A 248 -17.28 -10.23 -0.86
N ALA A 249 -18.61 -10.15 -0.72
CA ALA A 249 -19.31 -8.91 -0.44
C ALA A 249 -18.87 -8.29 0.90
N LEU A 250 -18.73 -9.12 1.94
CA LEU A 250 -18.17 -8.70 3.23
C LEU A 250 -16.73 -8.18 3.08
N ALA A 251 -15.89 -8.85 2.29
CA ALA A 251 -14.53 -8.41 2.02
C ALA A 251 -14.50 -7.02 1.34
N TRP A 252 -15.34 -6.82 0.32
CA TRP A 252 -15.51 -5.54 -0.35
C TRP A 252 -15.98 -4.46 0.64
N ALA A 253 -17.02 -4.75 1.43
CA ALA A 253 -17.56 -3.82 2.43
C ALA A 253 -16.53 -3.45 3.50
N CYS A 254 -15.71 -4.40 3.95
CA CYS A 254 -14.66 -4.15 4.93
C CYS A 254 -13.63 -3.12 4.42
N GLU A 255 -13.09 -3.33 3.23
CA GLU A 255 -12.06 -2.45 2.68
C GLU A 255 -12.67 -1.09 2.26
N MET A 256 -13.79 -1.10 1.54
CA MET A 256 -14.44 0.13 1.07
C MET A 256 -14.94 1.01 2.22
N SER A 257 -15.47 0.44 3.29
CA SER A 257 -15.94 1.26 4.42
C SER A 257 -14.80 1.93 5.18
N ALA A 258 -13.59 1.32 5.24
CA ALA A 258 -12.40 1.98 5.78
C ALA A 258 -11.98 3.18 4.90
N LEU A 259 -11.99 2.99 3.59
CA LEU A 259 -11.66 4.05 2.65
C LEU A 259 -12.71 5.17 2.64
N ALA A 260 -14.00 4.83 2.77
CA ALA A 260 -15.08 5.80 2.85
C ALA A 260 -14.96 6.70 4.09
N GLN A 261 -14.62 6.13 5.25
CA GLN A 261 -14.35 6.91 6.46
C GLN A 261 -13.18 7.88 6.27
N ALA A 262 -12.08 7.43 5.68
CA ALA A 262 -10.92 8.28 5.40
C ALA A 262 -11.25 9.39 4.39
N ALA A 263 -12.17 9.15 3.44
CA ALA A 263 -12.60 10.14 2.46
C ALA A 263 -13.39 11.30 3.09
N GLU A 264 -14.15 11.05 4.15
CA GLU A 264 -14.96 12.08 4.82
C GLU A 264 -14.10 13.26 5.33
N SER A 265 -12.91 12.98 5.85
CA SER A 265 -12.00 13.98 6.42
C SER A 265 -10.99 14.56 5.44
N SER A 266 -10.85 13.97 4.24
CA SER A 266 -9.73 14.26 3.35
C SER A 266 -10.12 14.43 1.87
N ALA A 267 -11.38 14.70 1.58
CA ALA A 267 -11.97 14.70 0.23
C ALA A 267 -11.18 15.55 -0.80
N ALA A 268 -10.65 16.70 -0.42
CA ALA A 268 -9.90 17.59 -1.32
C ALA A 268 -8.53 17.02 -1.78
N ARG A 269 -8.03 16.02 -1.10
CA ARG A 269 -6.72 15.39 -1.38
C ARG A 269 -6.85 13.98 -1.95
N LEU A 270 -8.08 13.56 -2.28
CA LEU A 270 -8.38 12.22 -2.74
C LEU A 270 -8.92 12.24 -4.17
N LEU A 271 -8.32 11.41 -5.01
CA LEU A 271 -8.85 11.07 -6.31
C LEU A 271 -9.44 9.65 -6.27
N HIS A 272 -10.70 9.52 -6.67
CA HIS A 272 -11.38 8.23 -6.75
C HIS A 272 -11.18 7.64 -8.14
N VAL A 273 -10.67 6.40 -8.21
CA VAL A 273 -10.40 5.70 -9.47
C VAL A 273 -11.14 4.37 -9.49
N ASP A 274 -12.21 4.30 -10.26
CA ASP A 274 -12.80 3.03 -10.65
C ASP A 274 -11.91 2.41 -11.73
N PHE A 275 -11.39 1.21 -11.45
CA PHE A 275 -10.44 0.55 -12.34
C PHE A 275 -11.08 0.12 -13.67
N ASP A 276 -12.34 -0.28 -13.67
CA ASP A 276 -13.03 -0.67 -14.91
C ASP A 276 -13.22 0.56 -15.80
N GLN A 277 -13.52 1.74 -15.23
CA GLN A 277 -13.58 3.01 -15.96
C GLN A 277 -12.20 3.48 -16.41
N PHE A 278 -11.15 3.30 -15.59
CA PHE A 278 -9.78 3.60 -15.98
C PHE A 278 -9.36 2.79 -17.23
N LEU A 279 -9.71 1.52 -17.32
CA LEU A 279 -9.41 0.69 -18.50
C LEU A 279 -10.18 1.12 -19.76
N ILE A 280 -11.37 1.71 -19.62
CA ILE A 280 -12.15 2.28 -20.73
C ILE A 280 -11.52 3.60 -21.19
N ASN A 281 -11.07 4.43 -20.26
CA ASN A 281 -10.46 5.73 -20.54
C ASN A 281 -9.06 5.85 -19.87
N PRO A 282 -8.04 5.16 -20.40
CA PRO A 282 -6.69 5.18 -19.81
C PRO A 282 -6.03 6.56 -19.87
N SER A 283 -6.46 7.47 -20.76
CA SER A 283 -5.93 8.85 -20.85
C SER A 283 -6.10 9.65 -19.56
N SER A 284 -6.98 9.21 -18.64
CA SER A 284 -7.08 9.73 -17.28
C SER A 284 -5.80 9.53 -16.44
N LEU A 285 -4.80 8.79 -16.93
CA LEU A 285 -3.46 8.71 -16.33
C LEU A 285 -2.82 10.10 -16.17
N LEU A 286 -3.03 11.01 -17.12
CA LEU A 286 -2.53 12.38 -17.04
C LEU A 286 -3.10 13.12 -15.83
N ASP A 287 -4.40 13.01 -15.59
CA ASP A 287 -5.06 13.63 -14.42
C ASP A 287 -4.57 12.99 -13.12
N ILE A 288 -4.30 11.70 -13.13
CA ILE A 288 -3.73 10.96 -12.00
C ILE A 288 -2.32 11.46 -11.66
N LEU A 289 -1.44 11.65 -12.65
CA LEU A 289 -0.10 12.18 -12.45
C LEU A 289 -0.15 13.62 -11.90
N ARG A 290 -1.00 14.46 -12.47
CA ARG A 290 -1.20 15.85 -12.02
C ARG A 290 -1.81 15.92 -10.60
N HIS A 291 -2.67 14.98 -10.24
CA HIS A 291 -3.17 14.91 -8.88
C HIS A 291 -2.04 14.78 -7.85
N PHE A 292 -0.98 14.08 -8.17
CA PHE A 292 0.22 13.97 -7.34
C PHE A 292 1.22 15.13 -7.51
N ASP A 293 0.85 16.23 -8.19
CA ASP A 293 1.76 17.34 -8.55
C ASP A 293 2.97 16.89 -9.39
N ILE A 294 2.82 15.81 -10.14
CA ILE A 294 3.78 15.38 -11.13
C ILE A 294 3.51 16.16 -12.40
N ASP A 295 4.46 17.02 -12.79
CA ASP A 295 4.37 17.81 -14.00
C ASP A 295 4.56 16.91 -15.23
N ALA A 296 3.45 16.34 -15.71
CA ALA A 296 3.42 15.44 -16.85
C ALA A 296 2.68 16.07 -18.03
N THR A 297 3.22 15.87 -19.21
CA THR A 297 2.59 16.23 -20.48
C THR A 297 1.67 15.12 -20.97
N ALA A 298 0.72 15.46 -21.86
CA ALA A 298 -0.13 14.45 -22.49
C ALA A 298 0.69 13.43 -23.31
N ALA A 299 1.79 13.88 -23.93
CA ALA A 299 2.66 13.00 -24.72
C ALA A 299 3.39 11.98 -23.84
N GLU A 300 3.89 12.39 -22.66
CA GLU A 300 4.53 11.47 -21.70
C GLU A 300 3.54 10.45 -21.14
N ALA A 301 2.34 10.90 -20.76
CA ALA A 301 1.28 10.00 -20.30
C ALA A 301 0.89 8.99 -21.40
N GLN A 302 0.78 9.44 -22.65
CA GLN A 302 0.48 8.57 -23.79
C GLN A 302 1.60 7.56 -24.05
N ALA A 303 2.86 7.98 -24.00
CA ALA A 303 4.01 7.08 -24.16
C ALA A 303 4.04 5.98 -23.09
N ILE A 304 3.69 6.32 -21.82
CA ILE A 304 3.57 5.35 -20.73
C ILE A 304 2.46 4.33 -21.04
N LEU A 305 1.29 4.78 -21.53
CA LEU A 305 0.16 3.90 -21.86
C LEU A 305 0.44 2.98 -23.05
N GLU A 306 1.28 3.40 -23.99
CA GLU A 306 1.73 2.59 -25.11
C GLU A 306 2.79 1.55 -24.71
N GLY A 307 3.36 1.71 -23.51
CA GLY A 307 4.35 0.82 -22.93
C GLY A 307 3.83 -0.59 -22.66
N PRO A 308 4.74 -1.50 -22.28
CA PRO A 308 4.41 -2.93 -22.13
C PRO A 308 3.48 -3.24 -20.96
N ASP A 309 3.39 -2.38 -19.93
CA ASP A 309 2.61 -2.65 -18.73
C ASP A 309 1.11 -2.78 -19.00
N MET A 310 0.57 -2.04 -19.99
CA MET A 310 -0.83 -2.14 -20.40
C MET A 310 -1.20 -3.45 -21.10
N ARG A 311 -0.22 -4.26 -21.50
CA ARG A 311 -0.40 -5.53 -22.23
C ARG A 311 0.02 -6.76 -21.43
N ARG A 312 0.41 -6.58 -20.16
CA ARG A 312 0.93 -7.65 -19.31
C ARG A 312 0.23 -7.70 -17.97
N TYR A 313 0.15 -8.90 -17.41
CA TYR A 313 -0.38 -9.04 -16.06
C TYR A 313 0.58 -8.39 -15.05
N SER A 314 0.19 -7.28 -14.46
CA SER A 314 1.08 -6.42 -13.68
C SER A 314 1.70 -7.09 -12.43
N LYS A 315 1.12 -8.18 -11.92
CA LYS A 315 1.66 -8.98 -10.80
C LYS A 315 2.64 -10.08 -11.26
N ALA A 316 2.53 -10.53 -12.51
CA ALA A 316 3.35 -11.54 -13.15
C ALA A 316 3.52 -11.16 -14.64
N PRO A 317 4.46 -10.23 -14.95
CA PRO A 317 4.58 -9.60 -16.27
C PRO A 317 4.92 -10.55 -17.42
N GLU A 318 5.27 -11.79 -17.13
CA GLU A 318 5.47 -12.87 -18.09
C GLU A 318 4.17 -13.30 -18.80
N TYR A 319 3.00 -12.99 -18.22
CA TYR A 319 1.70 -13.32 -18.81
C TYR A 319 1.11 -12.12 -19.54
N ALA A 320 0.58 -12.36 -20.74
CA ALA A 320 -0.21 -11.36 -21.47
C ALA A 320 -1.54 -11.09 -20.73
N TYR A 321 -1.88 -9.84 -20.57
CA TYR A 321 -3.14 -9.42 -19.95
C TYR A 321 -3.46 -7.99 -20.37
N ASP A 322 -4.66 -7.78 -20.91
CA ASP A 322 -5.14 -6.47 -21.34
C ASP A 322 -6.60 -6.23 -20.93
N ALA A 323 -7.13 -5.09 -21.31
CA ALA A 323 -8.53 -4.72 -21.04
C ALA A 323 -9.53 -5.68 -21.69
N ALA A 324 -9.25 -6.18 -22.90
CA ALA A 324 -10.16 -7.08 -23.61
C ALA A 324 -10.23 -8.44 -22.91
N LEU A 325 -9.08 -9.00 -22.52
CA LEU A 325 -9.03 -10.25 -21.76
C LEU A 325 -9.73 -10.10 -20.40
N ARG A 326 -9.54 -8.95 -19.70
CA ARG A 326 -10.27 -8.68 -18.46
C ARG A 326 -11.78 -8.72 -18.64
N LEU A 327 -12.30 -8.04 -19.68
CA LEU A 327 -13.73 -8.03 -19.97
C LEU A 327 -14.26 -9.43 -20.27
N GLN A 328 -13.51 -10.24 -21.03
CA GLN A 328 -13.87 -11.63 -21.29
C GLN A 328 -13.93 -12.46 -20.02
N VAL A 329 -12.88 -12.40 -19.19
CA VAL A 329 -12.82 -13.12 -17.89
C VAL A 329 -13.97 -12.73 -16.98
N LEU A 330 -14.29 -11.43 -16.89
CA LEU A 330 -15.43 -10.96 -16.10
C LEU A 330 -16.77 -11.46 -16.65
N LYS A 331 -16.96 -11.47 -17.98
CA LYS A 331 -18.17 -12.00 -18.62
C LYS A 331 -18.36 -13.48 -18.31
N GLU A 332 -17.31 -14.27 -18.43
CA GLU A 332 -17.32 -15.71 -18.14
C GLU A 332 -17.60 -15.96 -16.64
N ALA A 333 -16.93 -15.23 -15.74
CA ALA A 333 -17.16 -15.34 -14.32
C ALA A 333 -18.59 -14.96 -13.91
N ARG A 334 -19.17 -13.91 -14.48
CA ARG A 334 -20.57 -13.51 -14.27
C ARG A 334 -21.55 -14.61 -14.68
N ALA A 335 -21.32 -15.24 -15.83
CA ALA A 335 -22.17 -16.33 -16.31
C ALA A 335 -22.05 -17.58 -15.40
N LEU A 336 -20.83 -17.97 -15.05
CA LEU A 336 -20.55 -19.18 -14.28
C LEU A 336 -20.97 -19.05 -12.81
N HIS A 337 -20.84 -17.87 -12.23
CA HIS A 337 -21.04 -17.65 -10.79
C HIS A 337 -22.23 -16.73 -10.47
N ALA A 338 -23.21 -16.60 -11.38
CA ALA A 338 -24.35 -15.70 -11.26
C ALA A 338 -25.07 -15.81 -9.91
N ALA A 339 -25.28 -17.02 -9.41
CA ALA A 339 -25.99 -17.27 -8.15
C ALA A 339 -25.20 -16.76 -6.93
N GLU A 340 -23.87 -16.92 -6.90
CA GLU A 340 -23.03 -16.43 -5.81
C GLU A 340 -22.91 -14.91 -5.87
N ILE A 341 -22.76 -14.32 -7.05
CA ILE A 341 -22.74 -12.87 -7.24
C ILE A 341 -24.05 -12.27 -6.71
N HIS A 342 -25.20 -12.84 -7.10
CA HIS A 342 -26.50 -12.37 -6.63
C HIS A 342 -26.63 -12.46 -5.11
N ARG A 343 -26.22 -13.58 -4.49
CA ARG A 343 -26.22 -13.71 -3.01
C ARG A 343 -25.35 -12.64 -2.35
N GLY A 344 -24.16 -12.40 -2.87
CA GLY A 344 -23.25 -11.37 -2.36
C GLY A 344 -23.83 -9.96 -2.44
N LEU A 345 -24.43 -9.59 -3.57
CA LEU A 345 -25.09 -8.29 -3.75
C LEU A 345 -26.28 -8.12 -2.82
N ALA A 346 -27.14 -9.14 -2.73
CA ALA A 346 -28.29 -9.12 -1.82
C ALA A 346 -27.86 -9.03 -0.33
N TRP A 347 -26.74 -9.66 0.05
CA TRP A 347 -26.16 -9.50 1.39
C TRP A 347 -25.72 -8.05 1.61
N LEU A 348 -25.03 -7.47 0.64
CA LEU A 348 -24.51 -6.11 0.71
C LEU A 348 -25.64 -5.08 0.83
N ASP A 349 -26.73 -5.23 0.08
CA ASP A 349 -27.92 -4.39 0.16
C ASP A 349 -28.55 -4.44 1.56
N ARG A 350 -28.73 -5.65 2.12
CA ARG A 350 -29.24 -5.81 3.50
C ARG A 350 -28.30 -5.15 4.52
N ALA A 351 -26.99 -5.31 4.34
CA ALA A 351 -25.98 -4.71 5.22
C ALA A 351 -25.99 -3.19 5.13
N ALA A 352 -26.09 -2.61 3.92
CA ALA A 352 -26.15 -1.17 3.71
C ALA A 352 -27.39 -0.52 4.35
N ASN A 353 -28.54 -1.17 4.26
CA ASN A 353 -29.78 -0.71 4.90
C ASN A 353 -29.67 -0.69 6.42
N LYS A 354 -28.87 -1.58 7.00
CA LYS A 354 -28.69 -1.69 8.45
C LYS A 354 -27.56 -0.80 8.99
N TRP A 355 -26.46 -0.69 8.26
CA TRP A 355 -25.27 0.04 8.70
C TRP A 355 -24.90 1.18 7.74
N PRO A 356 -25.11 2.44 8.14
CA PRO A 356 -24.85 3.59 7.29
C PRO A 356 -23.42 3.66 6.71
N VAL A 357 -22.41 3.15 7.43
CA VAL A 357 -21.02 3.11 6.95
C VAL A 357 -20.87 2.25 5.69
N ILE A 358 -21.62 1.16 5.57
CA ILE A 358 -21.63 0.32 4.36
C ILE A 358 -22.41 1.03 3.25
N GLY A 359 -23.53 1.70 3.56
CA GLY A 359 -24.27 2.53 2.61
C GLY A 359 -23.39 3.63 2.00
N ARG A 360 -22.59 4.32 2.83
CA ARG A 360 -21.61 5.32 2.33
C ARG A 360 -20.54 4.71 1.44
N ALA A 361 -20.06 3.51 1.76
CA ALA A 361 -19.09 2.79 0.95
C ALA A 361 -19.65 2.45 -0.45
N ILE A 362 -20.92 2.05 -0.53
CA ILE A 362 -21.62 1.84 -1.82
C ILE A 362 -21.77 3.17 -2.56
N ALA A 363 -22.24 4.22 -1.89
CA ALA A 363 -22.38 5.54 -2.51
C ALA A 363 -21.04 6.05 -3.08
N LEU A 364 -19.93 5.84 -2.36
CA LEU A 364 -18.60 6.19 -2.83
C LEU A 364 -18.22 5.45 -4.13
N SER A 365 -18.57 4.18 -4.26
CA SER A 365 -18.27 3.38 -5.46
C SER A 365 -19.08 3.78 -6.70
N HIS A 366 -20.11 4.60 -6.54
CA HIS A 366 -20.93 5.15 -7.64
C HIS A 366 -20.55 6.60 -7.98
N MET A 367 -19.60 7.20 -7.27
CA MET A 367 -19.18 8.57 -7.60
C MET A 367 -18.46 8.58 -8.96
N PRO A 368 -18.85 9.48 -9.87
CA PRO A 368 -18.12 9.64 -11.11
C PRO A 368 -16.68 10.09 -10.81
N HIS A 369 -15.77 9.72 -11.71
CA HIS A 369 -14.40 10.22 -11.68
C HIS A 369 -14.44 11.75 -11.53
N ARG A 370 -14.17 12.28 -10.33
CA ARG A 370 -14.11 13.74 -10.18
C ARG A 370 -12.77 14.19 -10.74
N ARG A 371 -12.85 15.02 -11.80
CA ARG A 371 -11.71 15.85 -12.20
C ARG A 371 -11.38 16.77 -11.03
N ALA A 372 -10.11 16.75 -10.60
CA ALA A 372 -9.59 17.67 -9.59
C ALA A 372 -9.66 19.10 -10.10
#